data_a86612ffa06fa3c516d33d70e3f6becf
#
_entry.id   a86612ffa06fa3c516d33d70e3f6becf
#
_cell.length_a   1.000
_cell.length_b   1.000
_cell.length_c   1.000
_cell.angle_alpha   90.00
_cell.angle_beta   90.00
_cell.angle_gamma   90.00
#
_symmetry.space_group_name_H-M   'P 1'
#
loop_
_entity.id
_entity.type
_entity.pdbx_description
1 polymer ?
#
loop_
_entity_poly.entity_id
_entity_poly.type
_entity_poly.pdbx_seq_one_letter_code
_entity_poly.pdbx_strand_id
1 'polypeptide(L)'
;MADGPNEPPRPAWSRESAVIRLPSAISLDDLSPSWAWGGSTGKGARVAVIDSGIEADHPDLGGCVDVSSSIEVALDEGGEPVVNPGPHGYSFGHATACTGIIRSIAPEATVTSVKVLGAGLTGKAAAFLRGLGWAIEQQFDVINLSLGTTKRDWALAFYELCDAAYFGNSFLVTAANNIARPSFPSLYASVASVACNVSKDPFRFHYNPEPPTEFLAPGIDVDVAWQGGTRIRSTGNSYAAPHIAGIAALIKAKHPELRPFQVKTVLWATAANVREAPRIPGRISRVMRRSMVSPRTSAALAPTPRSV
;
A
#
# COMPACT_ATOMS: atom_id res chain seq x y z
N MET A 1 -7.03 33.50 -9.54
CA MET A 1 -6.35 34.78 -9.28
C MET A 1 -5.54 34.57 -8.02
N ALA A 2 -4.22 34.70 -8.09
CA ALA A 2 -3.36 34.61 -6.92
C ALA A 2 -3.60 35.86 -6.06
N ASP A 3 -3.80 35.64 -4.75
CA ASP A 3 -3.91 36.71 -3.77
C ASP A 3 -2.65 37.59 -3.83
N GLY A 4 -2.81 38.92 -3.83
CA GLY A 4 -1.68 39.84 -3.82
C GLY A 4 -0.89 39.72 -2.52
N PRO A 5 0.41 40.07 -2.50
CA PRO A 5 1.32 39.82 -1.37
C PRO A 5 0.97 40.52 -0.06
N ASN A 6 -0.12 41.29 0.01
CA ASN A 6 -0.57 42.01 1.20
C ASN A 6 -2.03 41.77 1.61
N GLU A 7 -2.74 40.82 0.99
CA GLU A 7 -4.06 40.44 1.51
C GLU A 7 -3.93 39.37 2.62
N PRO A 8 -4.65 39.52 3.73
CA PRO A 8 -4.66 38.48 4.76
C PRO A 8 -5.25 37.19 4.17
N PRO A 9 -4.75 36.00 4.57
CA PRO A 9 -5.25 34.74 4.06
C PRO A 9 -6.76 34.64 4.30
N ARG A 10 -7.51 34.31 3.24
CA ARG A 10 -8.96 34.18 3.32
C ARG A 10 -9.32 32.91 4.11
N PRO A 11 -10.35 32.97 4.97
CA PRO A 11 -10.82 31.78 5.68
C PRO A 11 -11.24 30.69 4.69
N ALA A 12 -11.01 29.41 5.04
CA ALA A 12 -11.38 28.24 4.23
C ALA A 12 -12.89 28.15 3.93
N TRP A 13 -13.73 28.86 4.68
CA TRP A 13 -15.19 28.97 4.50
C TRP A 13 -15.60 30.25 3.77
N SER A 14 -14.69 30.90 3.04
CA SER A 14 -15.04 32.03 2.19
C SER A 14 -16.04 31.61 1.09
N ARG A 15 -16.78 32.60 0.51
CA ARG A 15 -17.82 32.29 -0.48
C ARG A 15 -17.30 31.53 -1.69
N GLU A 16 -16.04 31.72 -2.07
CA GLU A 16 -15.41 31.02 -3.20
C GLU A 16 -15.15 29.55 -2.87
N SER A 17 -14.82 29.21 -1.62
CA SER A 17 -14.68 27.83 -1.16
C SER A 17 -16.01 27.15 -0.84
N ALA A 18 -17.11 27.91 -0.67
CA ALA A 18 -18.43 27.35 -0.38
C ALA A 18 -19.18 26.81 -1.62
N VAL A 19 -18.69 27.09 -2.84
CA VAL A 19 -19.27 26.55 -4.08
C VAL A 19 -18.59 25.24 -4.45
N ILE A 20 -18.75 24.22 -3.62
CA ILE A 20 -18.27 22.88 -3.93
C ILE A 20 -19.32 22.19 -4.80
N ARG A 21 -19.01 21.94 -6.08
CA ARG A 21 -19.75 20.95 -6.86
C ARG A 21 -19.29 19.58 -6.43
N LEU A 22 -20.07 18.95 -5.57
CA LEU A 22 -19.84 17.56 -5.19
C LEU A 22 -20.17 16.67 -6.41
N PRO A 23 -19.24 15.82 -6.85
CA PRO A 23 -19.57 14.79 -7.84
C PRO A 23 -20.61 13.84 -7.23
N SER A 24 -21.38 13.19 -8.10
CA SER A 24 -22.32 12.14 -7.67
C SER A 24 -21.58 11.08 -6.88
N ALA A 25 -22.05 10.80 -5.65
CA ALA A 25 -21.50 9.71 -4.86
C ALA A 25 -21.98 8.36 -5.43
N ILE A 26 -21.07 7.40 -5.49
CA ILE A 26 -21.42 6.01 -5.82
C ILE A 26 -22.05 5.40 -4.56
N SER A 27 -23.22 4.74 -4.74
CA SER A 27 -23.83 3.98 -3.66
C SER A 27 -22.93 2.81 -3.25
N LEU A 28 -22.77 2.58 -1.94
CA LEU A 28 -22.03 1.41 -1.46
C LEU A 28 -22.68 0.07 -1.90
N ASP A 29 -24.00 0.07 -2.13
CA ASP A 29 -24.73 -1.11 -2.61
C ASP A 29 -24.36 -1.49 -4.04
N ASP A 30 -23.88 -0.54 -4.85
CA ASP A 30 -23.44 -0.77 -6.23
C ASP A 30 -22.03 -1.35 -6.29
N LEU A 31 -21.25 -1.25 -5.22
CA LEU A 31 -19.89 -1.74 -5.17
C LEU A 31 -19.85 -3.28 -5.13
N SER A 32 -19.34 -3.86 -6.20
CA SER A 32 -19.14 -5.31 -6.33
C SER A 32 -17.80 -5.60 -7.00
N PRO A 33 -17.24 -6.82 -6.89
CA PRO A 33 -16.05 -7.20 -7.64
C PRO A 33 -16.21 -6.99 -9.15
N SER A 34 -17.39 -7.29 -9.69
CA SER A 34 -17.68 -7.06 -11.12
C SER A 34 -17.62 -5.58 -11.49
N TRP A 35 -18.17 -4.69 -10.65
CA TRP A 35 -18.05 -3.25 -10.84
C TRP A 35 -16.60 -2.79 -10.65
N ALA A 36 -15.95 -3.22 -9.58
CA ALA A 36 -14.64 -2.73 -9.17
C ALA A 36 -13.53 -3.10 -10.17
N TRP A 37 -13.46 -4.36 -10.59
CA TRP A 37 -12.40 -4.84 -11.49
C TRP A 37 -12.86 -5.83 -12.55
N GLY A 38 -14.16 -6.21 -12.61
CA GLY A 38 -14.64 -7.16 -13.62
C GLY A 38 -14.30 -6.70 -15.03
N GLY A 39 -13.65 -7.59 -15.80
CA GLY A 39 -13.18 -7.32 -17.16
C GLY A 39 -11.91 -6.49 -17.27
N SER A 40 -11.34 -5.98 -16.16
CA SER A 40 -10.06 -5.29 -16.18
C SER A 40 -8.89 -6.28 -16.21
N THR A 41 -7.89 -5.97 -17.01
CA THR A 41 -6.60 -6.69 -17.07
C THR A 41 -5.45 -5.94 -16.40
N GLY A 42 -5.73 -4.74 -15.88
CA GLY A 42 -4.73 -3.84 -15.37
C GLY A 42 -4.05 -2.98 -16.45
N LYS A 43 -4.51 -3.08 -17.70
CA LYS A 43 -3.92 -2.32 -18.81
C LYS A 43 -3.95 -0.82 -18.58
N GLY A 44 -2.78 -0.18 -18.68
CA GLY A 44 -2.61 1.24 -18.43
C GLY A 44 -2.28 1.60 -16.98
N ALA A 45 -2.50 0.71 -16.00
CA ALA A 45 -2.06 0.93 -14.64
C ALA A 45 -0.53 0.76 -14.50
N ARG A 46 0.10 1.69 -13.81
CA ARG A 46 1.53 1.69 -13.51
C ARG A 46 1.76 1.34 -12.05
N VAL A 47 2.55 0.30 -11.81
CA VAL A 47 2.84 -0.20 -10.46
C VAL A 47 4.33 -0.07 -10.16
N ALA A 48 4.70 0.61 -9.08
CA ALA A 48 6.07 0.58 -8.55
C ALA A 48 6.21 -0.54 -7.50
N VAL A 49 7.24 -1.38 -7.65
CA VAL A 49 7.64 -2.36 -6.63
C VAL A 49 8.94 -1.90 -6.01
N ILE A 50 8.87 -1.43 -4.75
CA ILE A 50 10.02 -0.94 -4.00
C ILE A 50 10.57 -2.07 -3.16
N ASP A 51 11.73 -2.64 -3.56
CA ASP A 51 12.24 -3.89 -2.99
C ASP A 51 13.72 -4.15 -3.35
N SER A 52 14.10 -5.41 -3.58
CA SER A 52 15.46 -5.92 -3.85
C SER A 52 15.88 -5.96 -5.33
N GLY A 53 15.09 -5.35 -6.22
CA GLY A 53 15.28 -5.47 -7.67
C GLY A 53 14.56 -6.70 -8.26
N ILE A 54 14.03 -6.56 -9.46
CA ILE A 54 13.22 -7.57 -10.16
C ILE A 54 14.09 -8.26 -11.21
N GLU A 55 14.03 -9.58 -11.31
CA GLU A 55 14.53 -10.36 -12.45
C GLU A 55 13.52 -10.21 -13.60
N ALA A 56 13.74 -9.19 -14.43
CA ALA A 56 12.75 -8.76 -15.42
C ALA A 56 12.48 -9.79 -16.55
N ASP A 57 13.44 -10.65 -16.82
CA ASP A 57 13.38 -11.75 -17.80
C ASP A 57 12.85 -13.08 -17.22
N HIS A 58 12.44 -13.10 -15.94
CA HIS A 58 11.84 -14.28 -15.33
C HIS A 58 10.61 -14.74 -16.13
N PRO A 59 10.48 -16.06 -16.46
CA PRO A 59 9.39 -16.57 -17.31
C PRO A 59 7.98 -16.19 -16.83
N ASP A 60 7.75 -16.20 -15.51
CA ASP A 60 6.43 -15.89 -14.92
C ASP A 60 6.05 -14.41 -15.06
N LEU A 61 6.98 -13.51 -15.34
CA LEU A 61 6.70 -12.09 -15.47
C LEU A 61 6.21 -11.68 -16.85
N GLY A 62 6.51 -12.48 -17.88
CA GLY A 62 5.98 -12.30 -19.24
C GLY A 62 6.17 -10.90 -19.81
N GLY A 63 7.29 -10.22 -19.46
CA GLY A 63 7.62 -8.91 -19.97
C GLY A 63 6.83 -7.74 -19.37
N CYS A 64 6.17 -7.92 -18.21
CA CYS A 64 5.42 -6.83 -17.56
C CYS A 64 6.32 -5.74 -16.94
N VAL A 65 7.63 -5.97 -16.83
CA VAL A 65 8.57 -5.05 -16.19
C VAL A 65 9.11 -4.04 -17.20
N ASP A 66 8.86 -2.76 -16.95
CA ASP A 66 9.51 -1.67 -17.67
C ASP A 66 10.89 -1.41 -17.09
N VAL A 67 11.90 -2.06 -17.70
CA VAL A 67 13.29 -1.92 -17.25
C VAL A 67 13.87 -0.54 -17.56
N SER A 68 13.31 0.19 -18.52
CA SER A 68 13.79 1.52 -18.90
C SER A 68 13.42 2.59 -17.87
N SER A 69 12.28 2.43 -17.21
CA SER A 69 11.84 3.30 -16.12
C SER A 69 12.30 2.82 -14.75
N SER A 70 12.96 1.66 -14.66
CA SER A 70 13.43 1.11 -13.38
C SER A 70 14.63 1.88 -12.84
N ILE A 71 14.77 1.90 -11.50
CA ILE A 71 15.86 2.60 -10.81
C ILE A 71 16.44 1.77 -9.67
N GLU A 72 17.71 2.05 -9.37
CA GLU A 72 18.36 1.63 -8.12
C GLU A 72 18.65 2.86 -7.25
N VAL A 73 18.36 2.81 -5.97
CA VAL A 73 18.79 3.82 -5.00
C VAL A 73 19.94 3.25 -4.17
N ALA A 74 21.12 3.73 -4.43
CA ALA A 74 22.34 3.41 -3.68
C ALA A 74 22.71 4.56 -2.76
N LEU A 75 23.59 4.32 -1.79
CA LEU A 75 24.23 5.38 -1.01
C LEU A 75 25.57 5.73 -1.63
N ASP A 76 25.88 7.01 -1.76
CA ASP A 76 27.20 7.49 -2.15
C ASP A 76 28.24 7.31 -1.02
N GLU A 77 29.47 7.78 -1.25
CA GLU A 77 30.56 7.72 -0.27
C GLU A 77 30.26 8.53 1.00
N GLY A 78 29.40 9.55 0.91
CA GLY A 78 28.94 10.36 2.04
C GLY A 78 27.77 9.73 2.80
N GLY A 79 27.19 8.65 2.27
CA GLY A 79 26.02 7.98 2.84
C GLY A 79 24.67 8.60 2.40
N GLU A 80 24.69 9.49 1.41
CA GLU A 80 23.48 10.11 0.86
C GLU A 80 22.85 9.23 -0.22
N PRO A 81 21.49 9.17 -0.29
CA PRO A 81 20.80 8.33 -1.24
C PRO A 81 20.78 8.94 -2.65
N VAL A 82 21.38 8.24 -3.60
CA VAL A 82 21.45 8.61 -5.02
C VAL A 82 20.57 7.70 -5.85
N VAL A 83 19.76 8.29 -6.73
CA VAL A 83 18.93 7.57 -7.71
C VAL A 83 19.74 7.32 -8.97
N ASN A 84 19.94 6.05 -9.31
CA ASN A 84 20.59 5.59 -10.51
C ASN A 84 19.51 5.07 -11.47
N PRO A 85 19.21 5.80 -12.57
CA PRO A 85 18.21 5.37 -13.53
C PRO A 85 18.75 4.26 -14.45
N GLY A 86 17.84 3.47 -14.98
CA GLY A 86 18.11 2.46 -15.98
C GLY A 86 18.07 1.03 -15.44
N PRO A 87 18.39 0.07 -16.30
CA PRO A 87 18.34 -1.33 -15.91
C PRO A 87 19.35 -1.62 -14.80
N HIS A 88 18.89 -2.36 -13.82
CA HIS A 88 19.70 -2.82 -12.68
C HIS A 88 19.46 -4.31 -12.44
N GLY A 89 20.42 -4.98 -11.83
CA GLY A 89 20.27 -6.37 -11.41
C GLY A 89 19.40 -6.49 -10.16
N TYR A 90 18.95 -7.71 -9.87
CA TYR A 90 18.31 -8.06 -8.61
C TYR A 90 19.34 -8.54 -7.59
N SER A 91 19.04 -8.32 -6.30
CA SER A 91 19.92 -8.77 -5.20
C SER A 91 19.35 -9.98 -4.47
N PHE A 92 18.04 -10.25 -4.66
CA PHE A 92 17.30 -11.33 -4.02
C PHE A 92 15.97 -11.58 -4.76
N GLY A 93 15.43 -12.78 -4.73
CA GLY A 93 14.22 -13.16 -5.48
C GLY A 93 12.90 -12.53 -4.98
N HIS A 94 12.92 -11.78 -3.89
CA HIS A 94 11.73 -11.29 -3.22
C HIS A 94 10.92 -10.30 -4.06
N ALA A 95 11.55 -9.34 -4.72
CA ALA A 95 10.87 -8.42 -5.65
C ALA A 95 10.25 -9.14 -6.83
N THR A 96 10.93 -10.16 -7.37
CA THR A 96 10.43 -11.01 -8.46
C THR A 96 9.19 -11.77 -8.02
N ALA A 97 9.17 -12.30 -6.80
CA ALA A 97 8.00 -12.95 -6.20
C ALA A 97 6.81 -12.00 -6.07
N CYS A 98 7.02 -10.81 -5.53
CA CYS A 98 5.98 -9.78 -5.41
C CYS A 98 5.41 -9.39 -6.79
N THR A 99 6.29 -9.20 -7.77
CA THR A 99 5.90 -8.85 -9.14
C THR A 99 5.12 -9.97 -9.82
N GLY A 100 5.52 -11.22 -9.65
CA GLY A 100 4.81 -12.39 -10.18
C GLY A 100 3.38 -12.49 -9.63
N ILE A 101 3.19 -12.17 -8.33
CA ILE A 101 1.85 -12.11 -7.72
C ILE A 101 1.03 -10.98 -8.35
N ILE A 102 1.57 -9.77 -8.46
CA ILE A 102 0.87 -8.63 -9.10
C ILE A 102 0.46 -9.00 -10.52
N ARG A 103 1.37 -9.54 -11.31
CA ARG A 103 1.11 -9.94 -12.69
C ARG A 103 0.04 -11.03 -12.81
N SER A 104 0.01 -11.98 -11.88
CA SER A 104 -1.01 -13.06 -11.91
C SER A 104 -2.43 -12.52 -11.73
N ILE A 105 -2.58 -11.33 -11.14
CA ILE A 105 -3.85 -10.65 -10.88
C ILE A 105 -4.13 -9.59 -11.94
N ALA A 106 -3.14 -8.76 -12.27
CA ALA A 106 -3.21 -7.66 -13.24
C ALA A 106 -2.21 -7.91 -14.39
N PRO A 107 -2.50 -8.83 -15.32
CA PRO A 107 -1.54 -9.34 -16.30
C PRO A 107 -1.04 -8.31 -17.32
N GLU A 108 -1.75 -7.20 -17.52
CA GLU A 108 -1.36 -6.14 -18.45
C GLU A 108 -0.96 -4.84 -17.72
N ALA A 109 -0.82 -4.86 -16.38
CA ALA A 109 -0.24 -3.75 -15.64
C ALA A 109 1.26 -3.64 -15.93
N THR A 110 1.76 -2.41 -16.06
CA THR A 110 3.19 -2.16 -16.20
C THR A 110 3.85 -2.04 -14.85
N VAL A 111 4.89 -2.82 -14.58
CA VAL A 111 5.61 -2.81 -13.32
C VAL A 111 6.97 -2.14 -13.49
N THR A 112 7.32 -1.25 -12.57
CA THR A 112 8.63 -0.60 -12.49
C THR A 112 9.34 -1.06 -11.23
N SER A 113 10.60 -1.48 -11.36
CA SER A 113 11.44 -1.88 -10.25
C SER A 113 12.12 -0.67 -9.61
N VAL A 114 11.93 -0.50 -8.31
CA VAL A 114 12.63 0.49 -7.49
C VAL A 114 13.47 -0.26 -6.48
N LYS A 115 14.73 -0.50 -6.82
CA LYS A 115 15.64 -1.28 -5.99
C LYS A 115 16.23 -0.41 -4.87
N VAL A 116 15.91 -0.76 -3.64
CA VAL A 116 16.38 -0.09 -2.41
C VAL A 116 17.04 -1.05 -1.42
N LEU A 117 16.91 -2.37 -1.66
CA LEU A 117 17.48 -3.42 -0.82
C LEU A 117 18.59 -4.17 -1.54
N GLY A 118 19.65 -4.45 -0.80
CA GLY A 118 20.76 -5.31 -1.21
C GLY A 118 20.51 -6.78 -0.87
N ALA A 119 21.60 -7.55 -0.88
CA ALA A 119 21.60 -8.97 -0.52
C ALA A 119 21.04 -9.19 0.89
N GLY A 120 20.30 -10.30 1.07
CA GLY A 120 19.66 -10.63 2.34
C GLY A 120 18.53 -9.69 2.77
N LEU A 121 17.92 -8.96 1.83
CA LEU A 121 16.83 -8.00 2.09
C LEU A 121 17.23 -6.90 3.10
N THR A 122 18.47 -6.48 3.07
CA THR A 122 18.98 -5.42 3.92
C THR A 122 19.09 -4.11 3.15
N GLY A 123 18.75 -2.99 3.82
CA GLY A 123 18.81 -1.67 3.22
C GLY A 123 18.86 -0.57 4.28
N LYS A 124 19.17 0.62 3.85
CA LYS A 124 19.15 1.82 4.69
C LYS A 124 17.83 2.54 4.53
N ALA A 125 17.30 3.07 5.64
CA ALA A 125 16.04 3.81 5.63
C ALA A 125 16.09 5.03 4.68
N ALA A 126 17.24 5.70 4.54
CA ALA A 126 17.42 6.81 3.62
C ALA A 126 17.19 6.38 2.15
N ALA A 127 17.74 5.23 1.72
CA ALA A 127 17.50 4.71 0.37
C ALA A 127 16.02 4.35 0.16
N PHE A 128 15.38 3.77 1.17
CA PHE A 128 13.96 3.45 1.13
C PHE A 128 13.10 4.72 0.99
N LEU A 129 13.33 5.74 1.82
CA LEU A 129 12.62 7.02 1.74
C LEU A 129 12.82 7.68 0.38
N ARG A 130 14.06 7.69 -0.14
CA ARG A 130 14.35 8.29 -1.44
C ARG A 130 13.65 7.54 -2.59
N GLY A 131 13.64 6.20 -2.55
CA GLY A 131 12.94 5.38 -3.54
C GLY A 131 11.42 5.58 -3.50
N LEU A 132 10.84 5.68 -2.28
CA LEU A 132 9.43 5.99 -2.11
C LEU A 132 9.10 7.40 -2.62
N GLY A 133 9.89 8.40 -2.25
CA GLY A 133 9.72 9.77 -2.74
C GLY A 133 9.78 9.85 -4.26
N TRP A 134 10.76 9.17 -4.88
CA TRP A 134 10.85 9.09 -6.33
C TRP A 134 9.59 8.46 -6.96
N ALA A 135 9.10 7.36 -6.41
CA ALA A 135 7.91 6.70 -6.96
C ALA A 135 6.66 7.60 -6.86
N ILE A 136 6.55 8.42 -5.80
CA ILE A 136 5.48 9.41 -5.64
C ILE A 136 5.63 10.53 -6.68
N GLU A 137 6.84 11.07 -6.86
CA GLU A 137 7.17 12.08 -7.87
C GLU A 137 6.80 11.62 -9.29
N GLN A 138 6.98 10.32 -9.60
CA GLN A 138 6.62 9.70 -10.87
C GLN A 138 5.13 9.38 -11.01
N GLN A 139 4.32 9.64 -9.99
CA GLN A 139 2.87 9.45 -9.99
C GLN A 139 2.44 8.04 -10.42
N PHE A 140 3.00 7.01 -9.81
CA PHE A 140 2.53 5.63 -10.01
C PHE A 140 1.10 5.49 -9.45
N ASP A 141 0.25 4.73 -10.14
CA ASP A 141 -1.12 4.45 -9.69
C ASP A 141 -1.14 3.65 -8.40
N VAL A 142 -0.23 2.67 -8.31
CA VAL A 142 -0.05 1.79 -7.16
C VAL A 142 1.43 1.69 -6.81
N ILE A 143 1.74 1.77 -5.52
CA ILE A 143 3.09 1.55 -5.01
C ILE A 143 3.04 0.40 -4.02
N ASN A 144 3.74 -0.70 -4.30
CA ASN A 144 3.85 -1.86 -3.43
C ASN A 144 5.12 -1.79 -2.57
N LEU A 145 4.94 -1.82 -1.26
CA LEU A 145 6.00 -1.84 -0.25
C LEU A 145 5.93 -3.14 0.55
N SER A 146 6.66 -4.16 0.12
CA SER A 146 6.77 -5.41 0.89
C SER A 146 7.91 -5.36 1.91
N LEU A 147 8.19 -4.17 2.43
CA LEU A 147 9.24 -3.89 3.41
C LEU A 147 8.80 -2.79 4.39
N GLY A 148 9.54 -2.65 5.50
CA GLY A 148 9.26 -1.62 6.49
C GLY A 148 10.39 -1.49 7.51
N THR A 149 10.26 -0.54 8.45
CA THR A 149 11.21 -0.31 9.53
C THR A 149 10.52 -0.20 10.88
N THR A 150 11.15 -0.71 11.92
CA THR A 150 10.70 -0.53 13.31
C THR A 150 11.36 0.68 13.99
N LYS A 151 12.28 1.38 13.31
CA LYS A 151 13.01 2.51 13.84
C LYS A 151 12.14 3.78 13.85
N ARG A 152 11.86 4.30 15.02
CA ARG A 152 10.98 5.46 15.23
C ARG A 152 11.53 6.77 14.67
N ASP A 153 12.83 6.88 14.54
CA ASP A 153 13.51 8.09 14.03
C ASP A 153 13.05 8.43 12.60
N TRP A 154 12.61 7.43 11.84
CA TRP A 154 12.14 7.59 10.48
C TRP A 154 10.61 7.74 10.36
N ALA A 155 9.88 7.65 11.47
CA ALA A 155 8.43 7.62 11.46
C ALA A 155 7.82 8.88 10.81
N LEU A 156 8.31 10.07 11.15
CA LEU A 156 7.78 11.32 10.58
C LEU A 156 8.03 11.41 9.07
N ALA A 157 9.25 11.10 8.62
CA ALA A 157 9.59 11.15 7.21
C ALA A 157 8.74 10.18 6.37
N PHE A 158 8.48 8.96 6.88
CA PHE A 158 7.56 8.03 6.22
C PHE A 158 6.12 8.52 6.23
N TYR A 159 5.67 9.15 7.32
CA TYR A 159 4.32 9.71 7.41
C TYR A 159 4.09 10.78 6.34
N GLU A 160 5.01 11.73 6.21
CA GLU A 160 4.94 12.81 5.21
C GLU A 160 4.88 12.26 3.78
N LEU A 161 5.70 11.25 3.45
CA LEU A 161 5.66 10.61 2.14
C LEU A 161 4.36 9.82 1.91
N CYS A 162 3.83 9.13 2.92
CA CYS A 162 2.57 8.40 2.79
C CYS A 162 1.39 9.34 2.56
N ASP A 163 1.37 10.50 3.23
CA ASP A 163 0.37 11.53 3.00
C ASP A 163 0.55 12.19 1.62
N ALA A 164 1.80 12.44 1.20
CA ALA A 164 2.08 12.94 -0.15
C ALA A 164 1.58 11.96 -1.23
N ALA A 165 1.79 10.64 -1.06
CA ALA A 165 1.23 9.63 -1.95
C ALA A 165 -0.30 9.67 -1.98
N TYR A 166 -0.93 9.73 -0.80
CA TYR A 166 -2.38 9.75 -0.65
C TYR A 166 -3.01 10.97 -1.37
N PHE A 167 -2.48 12.16 -1.16
CA PHE A 167 -2.96 13.38 -1.81
C PHE A 167 -2.54 13.48 -3.29
N GLY A 168 -1.38 12.90 -3.65
CA GLY A 168 -0.87 12.79 -5.01
C GLY A 168 -1.58 11.74 -5.89
N ASN A 169 -2.57 11.03 -5.35
CA ASN A 169 -3.34 9.99 -6.04
C ASN A 169 -2.60 8.67 -6.30
N SER A 170 -1.48 8.41 -5.62
CA SER A 170 -0.80 7.11 -5.62
C SER A 170 -1.35 6.23 -4.50
N PHE A 171 -1.82 5.03 -4.85
CA PHE A 171 -2.34 4.08 -3.86
C PHE A 171 -1.21 3.24 -3.27
N LEU A 172 -0.90 3.47 -1.99
CA LEU A 172 0.20 2.83 -1.30
C LEU A 172 -0.26 1.56 -0.58
N VAL A 173 0.33 0.42 -0.92
CA VAL A 173 0.08 -0.88 -0.29
C VAL A 173 1.32 -1.32 0.46
N THR A 174 1.19 -1.67 1.73
CA THR A 174 2.32 -2.05 2.57
C THR A 174 2.09 -3.39 3.27
N ALA A 175 3.13 -4.21 3.37
CA ALA A 175 3.09 -5.40 4.20
C ALA A 175 3.16 -5.02 5.68
N ALA A 176 2.31 -5.64 6.51
CA ALA A 176 2.47 -5.61 7.95
C ALA A 176 3.76 -6.35 8.36
N ASN A 177 4.30 -6.04 9.54
CA ASN A 177 5.48 -6.73 10.04
C ASN A 177 5.20 -8.22 10.27
N ASN A 178 6.12 -9.10 9.86
CA ASN A 178 6.05 -10.54 10.13
C ASN A 178 6.26 -10.88 11.62
N ILE A 179 6.80 -9.94 12.40
CA ILE A 179 6.94 -10.05 13.85
C ILE A 179 5.90 -9.12 14.48
N ALA A 180 5.31 -9.53 15.62
CA ALA A 180 4.30 -8.74 16.34
C ALA A 180 4.90 -7.44 16.97
N ARG A 181 5.40 -6.57 16.11
CA ARG A 181 5.96 -5.25 16.46
C ARG A 181 5.44 -4.21 15.48
N PRO A 182 5.13 -2.99 15.96
CA PRO A 182 4.83 -1.87 15.08
C PRO A 182 5.93 -1.62 14.05
N SER A 183 5.57 -1.40 12.80
CA SER A 183 6.50 -1.03 11.74
C SER A 183 5.93 0.07 10.85
N PHE A 184 6.82 0.90 10.32
CA PHE A 184 6.47 1.97 9.40
C PHE A 184 6.82 1.55 7.97
N PRO A 185 5.96 1.90 7.00
CA PRO A 185 4.78 2.76 7.06
C PRO A 185 3.46 2.02 7.34
N SER A 186 3.44 0.71 7.63
CA SER A 186 2.20 -0.09 7.74
C SER A 186 1.23 0.35 8.86
N LEU A 187 1.64 1.27 9.73
CA LEU A 187 0.79 1.81 10.80
C LEU A 187 -0.06 3.01 10.39
N TYR A 188 0.19 3.61 9.22
CA TYR A 188 -0.48 4.86 8.85
C TYR A 188 -1.81 4.62 8.17
N ALA A 189 -2.80 5.46 8.49
CA ALA A 189 -4.12 5.36 7.88
C ALA A 189 -4.16 5.72 6.39
N SER A 190 -3.16 6.46 5.90
CA SER A 190 -3.02 6.82 4.49
C SER A 190 -2.57 5.66 3.59
N VAL A 191 -2.13 4.52 4.16
CA VAL A 191 -1.71 3.33 3.39
C VAL A 191 -2.71 2.18 3.55
N ALA A 192 -2.71 1.23 2.61
CA ALA A 192 -3.39 -0.05 2.75
C ALA A 192 -2.41 -1.06 3.40
N SER A 193 -2.60 -1.35 4.66
CA SER A 193 -1.76 -2.28 5.42
C SER A 193 -2.28 -3.70 5.28
N VAL A 194 -1.42 -4.66 4.91
CA VAL A 194 -1.80 -6.03 4.55
C VAL A 194 -1.03 -7.06 5.33
N ALA A 195 -1.74 -8.03 5.91
CA ALA A 195 -1.17 -9.26 6.47
C ALA A 195 -1.66 -10.50 5.71
N CYS A 196 -1.00 -11.63 5.95
CA CYS A 196 -1.32 -12.88 5.26
C CYS A 196 -2.53 -13.60 5.86
N ASN A 197 -3.27 -14.32 5.00
CA ASN A 197 -4.26 -15.31 5.34
C ASN A 197 -3.96 -16.66 4.64
N VAL A 198 -4.75 -17.67 4.94
CA VAL A 198 -4.57 -19.04 4.42
C VAL A 198 -5.29 -19.30 3.08
N SER A 199 -5.96 -18.31 2.50
CA SER A 199 -6.67 -18.48 1.23
C SER A 199 -5.71 -18.86 0.10
N LYS A 200 -6.18 -19.69 -0.82
CA LYS A 200 -5.47 -20.02 -2.07
C LYS A 200 -6.08 -19.30 -3.29
N ASP A 201 -7.23 -18.66 -3.12
CA ASP A 201 -7.85 -17.82 -4.14
C ASP A 201 -7.18 -16.43 -4.12
N PRO A 202 -6.48 -16.00 -5.20
CA PRO A 202 -5.75 -14.75 -5.25
C PRO A 202 -6.64 -13.50 -5.12
N PHE A 203 -7.93 -13.63 -5.40
CA PHE A 203 -8.92 -12.56 -5.26
C PHE A 203 -9.68 -12.58 -3.94
N ARG A 204 -9.46 -13.59 -3.08
CA ARG A 204 -10.16 -13.70 -1.81
C ARG A 204 -9.35 -13.05 -0.69
N PHE A 205 -9.73 -11.85 -0.33
CA PHE A 205 -9.18 -11.12 0.80
C PHE A 205 -10.27 -10.72 1.80
N HIS A 206 -9.84 -10.37 3.01
CA HIS A 206 -10.71 -9.98 4.11
C HIS A 206 -10.33 -8.59 4.60
N TYR A 207 -11.32 -7.86 5.09
CA TYR A 207 -11.11 -6.61 5.81
C TYR A 207 -11.02 -6.90 7.32
N ASN A 208 -10.03 -6.29 7.98
CA ASN A 208 -9.90 -6.33 9.42
C ASN A 208 -10.43 -5.03 10.04
N PRO A 209 -11.51 -5.08 10.86
CA PRO A 209 -12.05 -3.89 11.51
C PRO A 209 -11.18 -3.37 12.66
N GLU A 210 -10.15 -4.13 13.05
CA GLU A 210 -9.27 -3.78 14.18
C GLU A 210 -7.87 -3.39 13.67
N PRO A 211 -7.61 -2.06 13.49
CA PRO A 211 -6.31 -1.59 13.02
C PRO A 211 -5.16 -2.02 13.96
N PRO A 212 -3.90 -1.98 13.51
CA PRO A 212 -3.43 -1.21 12.34
C PRO A 212 -3.45 -1.96 11.01
N THR A 213 -3.56 -3.29 10.99
CA THR A 213 -3.64 -4.04 9.73
C THR A 213 -5.05 -3.98 9.19
N GLU A 214 -5.23 -3.55 7.95
CA GLU A 214 -6.56 -3.34 7.38
C GLU A 214 -7.05 -4.51 6.54
N PHE A 215 -6.17 -5.18 5.79
CA PHE A 215 -6.54 -6.27 4.89
C PHE A 215 -5.76 -7.53 5.17
N LEU A 216 -6.39 -8.67 4.92
CA LEU A 216 -5.79 -10.00 4.99
C LEU A 216 -5.92 -10.65 3.62
N ALA A 217 -4.80 -10.97 2.98
CA ALA A 217 -4.76 -11.56 1.64
C ALA A 217 -3.91 -12.84 1.62
N PRO A 218 -3.93 -13.65 0.55
CA PRO A 218 -3.11 -14.85 0.46
C PRO A 218 -1.63 -14.55 0.68
N GLY A 219 -0.97 -15.30 1.54
CA GLY A 219 0.46 -15.10 1.86
C GLY A 219 1.05 -16.23 2.67
N ILE A 220 0.24 -17.27 2.97
CA ILE A 220 0.70 -18.48 3.68
C ILE A 220 0.82 -19.61 2.67
N ASP A 221 2.01 -20.21 2.60
CA ASP A 221 2.32 -21.33 1.72
C ASP A 221 1.92 -21.01 0.26
N VAL A 222 2.41 -19.87 -0.25
CA VAL A 222 2.19 -19.43 -1.63
C VAL A 222 3.33 -19.88 -2.52
N ASP A 223 3.01 -20.32 -3.73
CA ASP A 223 3.97 -20.67 -4.76
C ASP A 223 4.26 -19.41 -5.59
N VAL A 224 5.52 -18.94 -5.58
CA VAL A 224 5.93 -17.65 -6.12
C VAL A 224 7.13 -17.77 -7.05
N ALA A 225 7.22 -16.88 -8.02
CA ALA A 225 8.41 -16.69 -8.86
C ALA A 225 9.62 -16.36 -7.97
N TRP A 226 10.78 -16.89 -8.33
CA TRP A 226 12.01 -16.69 -7.56
C TRP A 226 13.21 -16.53 -8.46
N GLN A 227 14.28 -15.95 -7.93
CA GLN A 227 15.50 -15.68 -8.68
C GLN A 227 16.03 -16.91 -9.44
N GLY A 228 16.66 -16.67 -10.59
CA GLY A 228 17.20 -17.70 -11.46
C GLY A 228 16.15 -18.45 -12.26
N GLY A 229 15.03 -17.80 -12.59
CA GLY A 229 13.94 -18.40 -13.35
C GLY A 229 13.19 -19.51 -12.61
N THR A 230 13.34 -19.61 -11.28
CA THR A 230 12.79 -20.69 -10.46
C THR A 230 11.49 -20.30 -9.75
N ARG A 231 10.90 -21.24 -9.02
CA ARG A 231 9.75 -21.00 -8.14
C ARG A 231 10.03 -21.60 -6.75
N ILE A 232 9.49 -20.97 -5.72
CA ILE A 232 9.55 -21.49 -4.36
C ILE A 232 8.19 -21.40 -3.68
N ARG A 233 8.00 -22.22 -2.63
CA ARG A 233 6.92 -22.04 -1.67
C ARG A 233 7.40 -21.20 -0.49
N SER A 234 6.62 -20.19 -0.15
CA SER A 234 7.00 -19.25 0.91
C SER A 234 5.80 -18.73 1.69
N THR A 235 6.08 -18.16 2.87
CA THR A 235 5.08 -17.56 3.76
C THR A 235 5.57 -16.21 4.26
N GLY A 236 4.69 -15.20 4.21
CA GLY A 236 4.98 -13.88 4.74
C GLY A 236 3.96 -12.83 4.33
N ASN A 237 3.82 -11.80 5.16
CA ASN A 237 2.96 -10.65 4.86
C ASN A 237 3.40 -9.93 3.58
N SER A 238 4.68 -10.01 3.24
CA SER A 238 5.25 -9.46 2.01
C SER A 238 4.72 -10.11 0.74
N TYR A 239 4.17 -11.32 0.82
CA TYR A 239 3.48 -11.98 -0.30
C TYR A 239 1.98 -11.68 -0.32
N ALA A 240 1.42 -11.21 0.80
CA ALA A 240 0.02 -10.80 0.85
C ALA A 240 -0.21 -9.41 0.26
N ALA A 241 0.69 -8.46 0.52
CA ALA A 241 0.60 -7.10 0.01
C ALA A 241 0.45 -7.01 -1.52
N PRO A 242 1.24 -7.74 -2.34
CA PRO A 242 1.12 -7.69 -3.79
C PRO A 242 -0.21 -8.22 -4.33
N HIS A 243 -0.98 -9.05 -3.61
CA HIS A 243 -2.35 -9.40 -4.01
C HIS A 243 -3.25 -8.16 -3.98
N ILE A 244 -3.21 -7.38 -2.91
CA ILE A 244 -3.96 -6.13 -2.81
C ILE A 244 -3.46 -5.09 -3.82
N ALA A 245 -2.14 -5.03 -4.06
CA ALA A 245 -1.57 -4.15 -5.08
C ALA A 245 -2.06 -4.51 -6.50
N GLY A 246 -2.11 -5.80 -6.85
CA GLY A 246 -2.66 -6.27 -8.12
C GLY A 246 -4.13 -5.94 -8.28
N ILE A 247 -4.96 -6.18 -7.25
CA ILE A 247 -6.38 -5.82 -7.27
C ILE A 247 -6.55 -4.30 -7.38
N ALA A 248 -5.74 -3.51 -6.67
CA ALA A 248 -5.76 -2.05 -6.80
C ALA A 248 -5.35 -1.58 -8.20
N ALA A 249 -4.41 -2.25 -8.86
CA ALA A 249 -4.03 -1.98 -10.24
C ALA A 249 -5.20 -2.25 -11.20
N LEU A 250 -5.95 -3.34 -11.01
CA LEU A 250 -7.17 -3.61 -11.78
C LEU A 250 -8.23 -2.51 -11.58
N ILE A 251 -8.43 -2.06 -10.33
CA ILE A 251 -9.36 -0.99 -9.99
C ILE A 251 -8.93 0.32 -10.66
N LYS A 252 -7.66 0.71 -10.53
CA LYS A 252 -7.13 1.95 -11.11
C LYS A 252 -7.13 1.95 -12.63
N ALA A 253 -6.90 0.80 -13.27
CA ALA A 253 -7.01 0.67 -14.73
C ALA A 253 -8.46 0.86 -15.22
N LYS A 254 -9.45 0.42 -14.45
CA LYS A 254 -10.86 0.54 -14.79
C LYS A 254 -11.47 1.88 -14.38
N HIS A 255 -11.01 2.43 -13.28
CA HIS A 255 -11.51 3.63 -12.62
C HIS A 255 -10.34 4.57 -12.25
N PRO A 256 -9.65 5.17 -13.24
CA PRO A 256 -8.46 5.99 -12.99
C PRO A 256 -8.75 7.26 -12.17
N GLU A 257 -9.99 7.71 -12.13
CA GLU A 257 -10.45 8.86 -11.36
C GLU A 257 -10.52 8.61 -9.85
N LEU A 258 -10.57 7.33 -9.41
CA LEU A 258 -10.71 7.02 -7.99
C LEU A 258 -9.46 7.43 -7.20
N ARG A 259 -9.71 8.18 -6.14
CA ARG A 259 -8.68 8.58 -5.18
C ARG A 259 -8.33 7.46 -4.21
N PRO A 260 -7.17 7.48 -3.53
CA PRO A 260 -6.75 6.41 -2.63
C PRO A 260 -7.79 6.01 -1.59
N PHE A 261 -8.49 6.97 -0.97
CA PHE A 261 -9.55 6.64 -0.02
C PHE A 261 -10.74 5.92 -0.66
N GLN A 262 -11.07 6.24 -1.91
CA GLN A 262 -12.14 5.56 -2.65
C GLN A 262 -11.71 4.14 -3.02
N VAL A 263 -10.46 3.94 -3.44
CA VAL A 263 -9.90 2.60 -3.68
C VAL A 263 -9.95 1.77 -2.39
N LYS A 264 -9.59 2.34 -1.23
CA LYS A 264 -9.74 1.66 0.08
C LYS A 264 -11.21 1.30 0.38
N THR A 265 -12.14 2.21 0.09
CA THR A 265 -13.58 1.96 0.27
C THR A 265 -14.07 0.83 -0.64
N VAL A 266 -13.62 0.79 -1.90
CA VAL A 266 -13.94 -0.29 -2.84
C VAL A 266 -13.37 -1.62 -2.34
N LEU A 267 -12.13 -1.65 -1.90
CA LEU A 267 -11.51 -2.84 -1.30
C LEU A 267 -12.29 -3.30 -0.06
N TRP A 268 -12.65 -2.38 0.84
CA TRP A 268 -13.48 -2.71 1.99
C TRP A 268 -14.82 -3.33 1.57
N ALA A 269 -15.56 -2.70 0.67
CA ALA A 269 -16.87 -3.15 0.25
C ALA A 269 -16.85 -4.50 -0.51
N THR A 270 -15.71 -4.83 -1.13
CA THR A 270 -15.54 -6.06 -1.91
C THR A 270 -14.83 -7.18 -1.13
N ALA A 271 -14.38 -6.93 0.09
CA ALA A 271 -13.77 -7.94 0.94
C ALA A 271 -14.77 -9.08 1.27
N ALA A 272 -14.30 -10.32 1.28
CA ALA A 272 -15.15 -11.49 1.41
C ALA A 272 -16.00 -11.46 2.69
N ASN A 273 -15.40 -11.13 3.83
CA ASN A 273 -16.12 -11.07 5.11
C ASN A 273 -17.09 -9.89 5.24
N VAL A 274 -16.95 -8.85 4.43
CA VAL A 274 -17.92 -7.74 4.37
C VAL A 274 -19.11 -8.14 3.51
N ARG A 275 -18.88 -8.80 2.39
CA ARG A 275 -19.94 -9.25 1.47
C ARG A 275 -20.73 -10.44 1.98
N GLU A 276 -20.05 -11.37 2.64
CA GLU A 276 -20.65 -12.59 3.21
C GLU A 276 -21.29 -12.32 4.58
N ALA A 277 -21.12 -11.12 5.15
CA ALA A 277 -21.76 -10.74 6.40
C ALA A 277 -23.30 -10.78 6.26
N PRO A 278 -24.06 -11.38 7.20
CA PRO A 278 -25.50 -11.39 7.13
C PRO A 278 -26.04 -9.95 7.10
N ARG A 279 -26.78 -9.61 6.06
CA ARG A 279 -27.48 -8.32 5.98
C ARG A 279 -28.56 -8.30 7.05
N ILE A 280 -28.37 -7.53 8.12
CA ILE A 280 -29.37 -7.32 9.15
C ILE A 280 -30.28 -6.19 8.66
N PRO A 281 -31.56 -6.46 8.30
CA PRO A 281 -32.46 -5.41 7.86
C PRO A 281 -32.62 -4.37 8.99
N GLY A 282 -32.37 -3.10 8.71
CA GLY A 282 -32.68 -1.98 9.60
C GLY A 282 -31.70 -1.72 10.75
N ARG A 283 -30.51 -2.33 10.80
CA ARG A 283 -29.46 -1.97 11.75
C ARG A 283 -28.21 -1.51 11.01
N ILE A 284 -27.90 -0.23 11.11
CA ILE A 284 -26.52 0.26 10.98
C ILE A 284 -25.69 -0.57 11.96
N SER A 285 -24.76 -1.33 11.42
CA SER A 285 -24.01 -2.37 12.12
C SER A 285 -23.56 -1.90 13.53
N ARG A 286 -23.91 -2.67 14.54
CA ARG A 286 -23.50 -2.46 15.94
C ARG A 286 -21.99 -2.49 16.14
N VAL A 287 -21.25 -2.94 15.12
CA VAL A 287 -19.79 -3.02 15.08
C VAL A 287 -19.17 -1.61 15.13
N MET A 288 -19.75 -0.62 14.45
CA MET A 288 -19.26 0.77 14.57
C MET A 288 -19.53 1.41 15.94
N ARG A 289 -20.47 0.90 16.74
CA ARG A 289 -20.76 1.45 18.07
C ARG A 289 -19.88 0.88 19.19
N ARG A 290 -19.27 -0.30 19.02
CA ARG A 290 -18.40 -0.88 20.05
C ARG A 290 -16.97 -0.35 20.02
N SER A 291 -16.47 0.10 18.89
CA SER A 291 -15.12 0.70 18.81
C SER A 291 -15.04 2.13 19.33
N MET A 292 -16.19 2.79 19.57
CA MET A 292 -16.21 4.17 20.08
C MET A 292 -16.38 4.29 21.59
N VAL A 293 -16.64 3.20 22.31
CA VAL A 293 -16.85 3.25 23.77
C VAL A 293 -16.19 2.02 24.42
N SER A 294 -14.89 2.07 24.59
CA SER A 294 -14.22 1.34 25.66
C SER A 294 -13.70 2.40 26.64
N PRO A 295 -14.24 2.49 27.86
CA PRO A 295 -13.67 3.37 28.87
C PRO A 295 -12.32 2.76 29.26
N ARG A 296 -11.23 3.46 28.94
CA ARG A 296 -9.95 3.21 29.60
C ARG A 296 -10.17 3.44 31.08
N THR A 297 -10.20 2.38 31.86
CA THR A 297 -10.05 2.47 33.32
C THR A 297 -8.68 3.10 33.58
N SER A 298 -8.72 4.35 33.97
CA SER A 298 -7.60 5.08 34.55
C SER A 298 -7.18 4.32 35.81
N ALA A 299 -6.07 3.58 35.73
CA ALA A 299 -5.38 3.10 36.92
C ALA A 299 -4.76 4.34 37.59
N ALA A 300 -5.37 4.77 38.69
CA ALA A 300 -4.85 5.80 39.57
C ALA A 300 -3.46 5.35 40.06
N LEU A 301 -2.42 6.13 39.75
CA LEU A 301 -1.12 6.04 40.38
C LEU A 301 -1.26 6.40 41.86
N ALA A 302 -1.08 5.41 42.73
CA ALA A 302 -0.97 5.65 44.18
C ALA A 302 0.31 6.46 44.46
N PRO A 303 0.26 7.42 45.40
CA PRO A 303 1.45 8.19 45.75
C PRO A 303 2.42 7.34 46.58
N THR A 304 3.69 7.36 46.19
CA THR A 304 4.80 6.80 46.98
C THR A 304 5.00 7.57 48.23
N PRO A 305 5.24 6.94 49.42
CA PRO A 305 5.57 7.65 50.65
C PRO A 305 6.98 8.20 50.56
N ARG A 306 7.16 9.48 50.97
CA ARG A 306 8.45 10.09 51.21
C ARG A 306 9.05 9.50 52.49
N SER A 307 10.23 8.92 52.39
CA SER A 307 11.07 8.62 53.55
C SER A 307 11.81 9.88 54.01
N VAL A 308 11.84 10.06 55.29
CA VAL A 308 12.59 11.06 56.08
C VAL A 308 14.10 10.86 55.91
#